data_a9e7363d0cb307dc8616f580fff0d44f
#
_entry.id   a9e7363d0cb307dc8616f580fff0d44f
#
_cell.length_a   1.000
_cell.length_b   1.000
_cell.length_c   1.000
_cell.angle_alpha   90.00
_cell.angle_beta   90.00
_cell.angle_gamma   90.00
#
_symmetry.space_group_name_H-M   'P 1'
#
loop_
_entity.id
_entity.type
_entity.pdbx_description
1 polymer ?
#
loop_
_entity_poly.entity_id
_entity_poly.type
_entity_poly.pdbx_seq_one_letter_code
_entity_poly.pdbx_strand_id
1 'polypeptide(L)'
;DVDNYIYLRDETEEEHEEHEEGHDNHAGLILANYLQQDAELDGYEIEFGNTMEFMSGELTLSVGRDELSGSFLNGGNIPRLNPARNIFKLKYLKEDMTLGLNFKDVENQNDLGTNEIVTSGYQMLNAKLSKVINLNNQGELTLALFGNNLLDEVARNHSSFVKAQVPLPGRNYGLRFNLKF
;
A
#
# COMPACT_ATOMS: atom_id res chain seq x y z
N ASP A 1 15.70 1.60 18.77
CA ASP A 1 14.85 1.83 19.95
C ASP A 1 14.20 3.20 19.83
N VAL A 2 12.96 3.30 20.26
CA VAL A 2 12.19 4.54 20.26
C VAL A 2 11.58 4.72 21.65
N ASP A 3 12.06 5.73 22.36
CA ASP A 3 11.49 6.11 23.65
C ASP A 3 10.15 6.81 23.43
N ASN A 4 9.16 6.46 24.25
CA ASN A 4 7.85 7.11 24.24
C ASN A 4 7.14 7.08 22.85
N TYR A 5 7.18 5.96 22.16
CA TYR A 5 6.47 5.78 20.90
C TYR A 5 4.96 5.95 21.09
N ILE A 6 4.38 6.88 20.33
CA ILE A 6 2.93 7.17 20.39
C ILE A 6 2.22 6.35 19.31
N TYR A 7 1.21 5.60 19.71
CA TYR A 7 0.40 4.79 18.80
C TYR A 7 -1.08 4.89 19.16
N LEU A 8 -1.90 4.49 18.20
CA LEU A 8 -3.35 4.45 18.35
C LEU A 8 -3.77 2.98 18.49
N ARG A 9 -4.55 2.66 19.53
CA ARG A 9 -5.06 1.33 19.80
C ARG A 9 -6.58 1.38 19.84
N ASP A 10 -7.25 0.40 19.21
CA ASP A 10 -8.69 0.21 19.36
C ASP A 10 -9.01 -0.14 20.81
N GLU A 11 -10.10 0.41 21.35
CA GLU A 11 -10.57 0.08 22.68
C GLU A 11 -10.91 -1.42 22.80
N THR A 12 -10.69 -1.99 23.98
CA THR A 12 -11.16 -3.33 24.31
C THR A 12 -12.65 -3.29 24.60
N GLU A 13 -13.30 -4.46 24.56
CA GLU A 13 -14.73 -4.57 24.94
C GLU A 13 -14.95 -4.09 26.39
N GLU A 14 -14.02 -4.40 27.32
CA GLU A 14 -14.08 -3.97 28.73
C GLU A 14 -13.95 -2.46 28.85
N GLU A 15 -13.00 -1.84 28.14
CA GLU A 15 -12.83 -0.37 28.13
C GLU A 15 -14.07 0.31 27.56
N HIS A 16 -14.71 -0.29 26.55
CA HIS A 16 -15.91 0.23 25.94
C HIS A 16 -17.11 0.20 26.91
N GLU A 17 -17.29 -0.89 27.67
CA GLU A 17 -18.34 -1.02 28.68
C GLU A 17 -18.20 0.01 29.81
N GLU A 18 -16.96 0.33 30.23
CA GLU A 18 -16.72 1.35 31.27
C GLU A 18 -17.14 2.76 30.82
N HIS A 19 -17.13 3.05 29.52
CA HIS A 19 -17.54 4.34 28.95
C HIS A 19 -19.03 4.42 28.59
N GLU A 20 -19.75 3.30 28.51
CA GLU A 20 -21.17 3.25 28.13
C GLU A 20 -22.15 3.72 29.24
N GLU A 21 -21.73 4.08 30.43
CA GLU A 21 -22.63 4.66 31.46
C GLU A 21 -23.29 5.99 31.04
N GLY A 22 -23.01 6.48 29.83
CA GLY A 22 -23.64 7.65 29.21
C GLY A 22 -24.13 7.38 27.82
N HIS A 23 -25.31 6.91 27.63
CA HIS A 23 -26.27 6.95 26.49
C HIS A 23 -25.81 7.40 25.09
N ASP A 24 -24.55 7.22 24.67
CA ASP A 24 -24.13 7.50 23.30
C ASP A 24 -23.92 6.19 22.52
N ASN A 25 -24.93 5.82 21.76
CA ASN A 25 -24.88 4.75 20.76
C ASN A 25 -23.92 5.18 19.66
N HIS A 26 -22.65 4.80 19.73
CA HIS A 26 -21.59 5.20 18.79
C HIS A 26 -21.75 4.65 17.37
N ALA A 27 -22.91 4.06 17.08
CA ALA A 27 -23.40 3.75 15.71
C ALA A 27 -22.33 3.14 14.77
N GLY A 28 -21.52 2.20 15.29
CA GLY A 28 -20.50 1.50 14.50
C GLY A 28 -19.19 2.27 14.31
N LEU A 29 -18.94 3.32 15.10
CA LEU A 29 -17.64 3.97 15.18
C LEU A 29 -16.65 3.08 15.96
N ILE A 30 -15.43 3.02 15.49
CA ILE A 30 -14.34 2.38 16.22
C ILE A 30 -13.74 3.43 17.15
N LEU A 31 -13.84 3.19 18.46
CA LEU A 31 -13.19 4.03 19.45
C LEU A 31 -11.71 3.62 19.56
N ALA A 32 -10.84 4.59 19.66
CA ALA A 32 -9.40 4.34 19.73
C ALA A 32 -8.70 5.35 20.63
N ASN A 33 -7.74 4.86 21.41
CA ASN A 33 -6.97 5.64 22.37
C ASN A 33 -5.53 5.85 21.91
N TYR A 34 -5.00 7.07 22.08
CA TYR A 34 -3.58 7.33 21.95
C TYR A 34 -2.86 6.83 23.19
N LEU A 35 -1.93 5.92 22.99
CA LEU A 35 -1.09 5.35 24.02
C LEU A 35 0.37 5.64 23.72
N GLN A 36 1.20 5.51 24.75
CA GLN A 36 2.63 5.77 24.66
C GLN A 36 3.39 4.67 25.39
N GLN A 37 4.35 4.06 24.70
CA GLN A 37 5.22 3.01 25.24
C GLN A 37 6.58 3.07 24.54
N ASP A 38 7.62 2.57 25.21
CA ASP A 38 8.91 2.38 24.57
C ASP A 38 8.85 1.18 23.64
N ALA A 39 9.45 1.32 22.46
CA ALA A 39 9.33 0.38 21.37
C ALA A 39 10.67 0.13 20.66
N GLU A 40 10.77 -1.01 20.03
CA GLU A 40 11.84 -1.38 19.10
C GLU A 40 11.25 -1.62 17.73
N LEU A 41 11.87 -1.05 16.70
CA LEU A 41 11.51 -1.21 15.30
C LEU A 41 12.73 -1.68 14.53
N ASP A 42 12.55 -2.78 13.78
CA ASP A 42 13.55 -3.34 12.88
C ASP A 42 12.98 -3.46 11.49
N GLY A 43 13.78 -3.16 10.49
CA GLY A 43 13.33 -3.30 9.12
C GLY A 43 14.42 -3.08 8.10
N TYR A 44 14.11 -3.42 6.87
CA TYR A 44 14.98 -3.15 5.74
C TYR A 44 14.16 -2.89 4.48
N GLU A 45 14.77 -2.15 3.57
CA GLU A 45 14.31 -1.96 2.21
C GLU A 45 15.49 -2.19 1.26
N ILE A 46 15.29 -3.06 0.27
CA ILE A 46 16.30 -3.35 -0.76
C ILE A 46 15.61 -3.23 -2.12
N GLU A 47 16.18 -2.47 -3.02
CA GLU A 47 15.77 -2.42 -4.42
C GLU A 47 16.97 -2.55 -5.34
N PHE A 48 16.86 -3.45 -6.32
CA PHE A 48 17.83 -3.61 -7.42
C PHE A 48 17.13 -3.30 -8.74
N GLY A 49 17.79 -2.55 -9.60
CA GLY A 49 17.28 -2.25 -10.93
C GLY A 49 18.39 -2.25 -11.97
N ASN A 50 18.03 -2.58 -13.20
CA ASN A 50 18.90 -2.49 -14.36
C ASN A 50 18.12 -1.95 -15.56
N THR A 51 18.81 -1.14 -16.34
CA THR A 51 18.30 -0.59 -17.59
C THR A 51 19.17 -1.08 -18.75
N MET A 52 18.51 -1.56 -19.80
CA MET A 52 19.17 -2.10 -20.99
C MET A 52 18.47 -1.70 -22.27
N GLU A 53 19.17 -1.66 -23.36
CA GLU A 53 18.55 -1.53 -24.68
C GLU A 53 17.84 -2.84 -25.06
N PHE A 54 16.59 -2.74 -25.48
CA PHE A 54 15.78 -3.87 -25.93
C PHE A 54 14.82 -3.44 -27.03
N MET A 55 14.85 -4.13 -28.17
CA MET A 55 13.95 -3.86 -29.34
C MET A 55 13.89 -2.38 -29.76
N SER A 56 15.04 -1.73 -29.83
CA SER A 56 15.18 -0.29 -30.15
C SER A 56 14.47 0.63 -29.15
N GLY A 57 14.37 0.24 -27.93
CA GLY A 57 13.86 1.01 -26.80
C GLY A 57 14.68 0.74 -25.54
N GLU A 58 14.32 1.35 -24.46
CA GLU A 58 14.94 1.21 -23.15
C GLU A 58 14.03 0.38 -22.23
N LEU A 59 14.53 -0.75 -21.75
CA LEU A 59 13.88 -1.61 -20.79
C LEU A 59 14.53 -1.46 -19.42
N THR A 60 13.77 -1.02 -18.43
CA THR A 60 14.16 -1.01 -17.03
C THR A 60 13.41 -2.10 -16.29
N LEU A 61 14.14 -2.96 -15.58
CA LEU A 61 13.59 -3.96 -14.67
C LEU A 61 14.07 -3.65 -13.27
N SER A 62 13.19 -3.70 -12.28
CA SER A 62 13.59 -3.64 -10.89
C SER A 62 12.82 -4.64 -10.02
N VAL A 63 13.49 -5.10 -8.98
CA VAL A 63 12.94 -5.95 -7.93
C VAL A 63 13.31 -5.34 -6.59
N GLY A 64 12.35 -5.29 -5.71
CA GLY A 64 12.53 -4.78 -4.35
C GLY A 64 11.82 -5.66 -3.33
N ARG A 65 12.31 -5.60 -2.11
CA ARG A 65 11.64 -6.12 -0.91
C ARG A 65 11.74 -5.10 0.20
N ASP A 66 10.65 -4.89 0.89
CA ASP A 66 10.63 -4.17 2.17
C ASP A 66 9.95 -5.03 3.25
N GLU A 67 10.45 -4.88 4.47
CA GLU A 67 9.98 -5.57 5.66
C GLU A 67 10.18 -4.68 6.87
N LEU A 68 9.17 -4.54 7.69
CA LEU A 68 9.20 -3.79 8.94
C LEU A 68 8.51 -4.60 10.02
N SER A 69 9.19 -4.80 11.13
CA SER A 69 8.66 -5.39 12.37
C SER A 69 8.81 -4.40 13.52
N GLY A 70 7.99 -4.58 14.55
CA GLY A 70 8.09 -3.72 15.72
C GLY A 70 7.37 -4.32 16.92
N SER A 71 7.97 -4.16 18.08
CA SER A 71 7.44 -4.62 19.35
C SER A 71 7.61 -3.57 20.45
N PHE A 72 6.79 -3.63 21.47
CA PHE A 72 6.96 -2.82 22.67
C PHE A 72 7.91 -3.51 23.64
N LEU A 73 8.75 -2.73 24.34
CA LEU A 73 9.70 -3.27 25.30
C LEU A 73 9.00 -4.02 26.45
N ASN A 74 7.75 -3.68 26.76
CA ASN A 74 6.93 -4.36 27.77
C ASN A 74 6.17 -5.58 27.21
N GLY A 75 6.42 -5.95 25.95
CA GLY A 75 5.79 -7.05 25.24
C GLY A 75 4.62 -6.64 24.37
N GLY A 76 4.34 -7.47 23.36
CA GLY A 76 3.32 -7.23 22.33
C GLY A 76 3.87 -6.49 21.11
N ASN A 77 3.18 -6.63 19.98
CA ASN A 77 3.57 -6.02 18.72
C ASN A 77 2.99 -4.62 18.55
N ILE A 78 3.69 -3.78 17.81
CA ILE A 78 3.18 -2.46 17.40
C ILE A 78 2.02 -2.69 16.40
N PRO A 79 0.83 -2.11 16.66
CA PRO A 79 -0.30 -2.32 15.78
C PRO A 79 -0.14 -1.65 14.42
N ARG A 80 -0.80 -2.21 13.40
CA ARG A 80 -0.94 -1.66 12.04
C ARG A 80 0.35 -1.49 11.24
N LEU A 81 1.38 -2.24 11.57
CA LEU A 81 2.56 -2.35 10.72
C LEU A 81 2.21 -3.12 9.44
N ASN A 82 2.65 -2.60 8.31
CA ASN A 82 2.43 -3.27 7.04
C ASN A 82 3.21 -4.57 6.95
N PRO A 83 2.64 -5.64 6.37
CA PRO A 83 3.36 -6.88 6.12
C PRO A 83 4.49 -6.70 5.11
N ALA A 84 5.45 -7.60 5.16
CA ALA A 84 6.52 -7.66 4.17
C ALA A 84 5.96 -7.83 2.76
N ARG A 85 6.64 -7.26 1.77
CA ARG A 85 6.23 -7.32 0.37
C ARG A 85 7.41 -7.38 -0.59
N ASN A 86 7.20 -8.11 -1.68
CA ASN A 86 8.08 -8.11 -2.83
C ASN A 86 7.45 -7.24 -3.94
N ILE A 87 8.28 -6.46 -4.62
CA ILE A 87 7.83 -5.52 -5.66
C ILE A 87 8.64 -5.77 -6.93
N PHE A 88 7.96 -6.00 -8.03
CA PHE A 88 8.56 -6.17 -9.35
C PHE A 88 8.04 -5.08 -10.27
N LYS A 89 8.95 -4.33 -10.88
CA LYS A 89 8.61 -3.25 -11.80
C LYS A 89 9.26 -3.51 -13.15
N LEU A 90 8.50 -3.27 -14.20
CA LEU A 90 8.99 -3.22 -15.58
C LEU A 90 8.58 -1.88 -16.16
N LYS A 91 9.54 -1.19 -16.76
CA LYS A 91 9.27 0.02 -17.57
C LYS A 91 9.94 -0.17 -18.91
N TYR A 92 9.19 -0.01 -19.98
CA TYR A 92 9.72 -0.01 -21.33
C TYR A 92 9.38 1.31 -22.01
N LEU A 93 10.41 1.99 -22.48
CA LEU A 93 10.32 3.26 -23.19
C LEU A 93 10.79 3.07 -24.62
N LYS A 94 9.96 3.41 -25.57
CA LYS A 94 10.35 3.43 -26.98
C LYS A 94 9.73 4.64 -27.66
N GLU A 95 10.55 5.53 -28.20
CA GLU A 95 10.10 6.79 -28.80
C GLU A 95 9.18 7.54 -27.82
N ASP A 96 7.96 7.82 -28.22
CA ASP A 96 6.94 8.54 -27.46
C ASP A 96 6.03 7.61 -26.62
N MET A 97 6.34 6.30 -26.56
CA MET A 97 5.51 5.29 -25.90
C MET A 97 6.20 4.77 -24.63
N THR A 98 5.45 4.69 -23.54
CA THR A 98 5.90 4.09 -22.29
C THR A 98 4.93 3.01 -21.85
N LEU A 99 5.43 1.79 -21.62
CA LEU A 99 4.73 0.71 -20.93
C LEU A 99 5.32 0.57 -19.53
N GLY A 100 4.47 0.52 -18.53
CA GLY A 100 4.84 0.23 -17.15
C GLY A 100 4.00 -0.92 -16.59
N LEU A 101 4.65 -1.86 -15.92
CA LEU A 101 4.02 -2.91 -15.12
C LEU A 101 4.55 -2.81 -13.69
N ASN A 102 3.67 -3.01 -12.73
CA ASN A 102 4.02 -3.10 -11.32
C ASN A 102 3.27 -4.29 -10.71
N PHE A 103 4.03 -5.27 -10.26
CA PHE A 103 3.52 -6.43 -9.54
C PHE A 103 3.98 -6.37 -8.10
N LYS A 104 3.05 -6.53 -7.16
CA LYS A 104 3.31 -6.63 -5.73
C LYS A 104 2.82 -7.98 -5.23
N ASP A 105 3.66 -8.63 -4.45
CA ASP A 105 3.34 -9.84 -3.69
C ASP A 105 3.48 -9.48 -2.21
N VAL A 106 2.36 -9.36 -1.53
CA VAL A 106 2.25 -8.92 -0.14
C VAL A 106 1.98 -10.13 0.74
N GLU A 107 2.75 -10.30 1.79
CA GLU A 107 2.64 -11.43 2.71
C GLU A 107 1.45 -11.29 3.66
N ASN A 108 1.10 -12.37 4.37
CA ASN A 108 0.12 -12.30 5.46
C ASN A 108 0.69 -11.45 6.60
N GLN A 109 -0.16 -10.66 7.26
CA GLN A 109 0.22 -10.03 8.52
C GLN A 109 -0.34 -10.84 9.68
N ASN A 110 0.58 -11.47 10.43
CA ASN A 110 0.28 -12.29 11.60
C ASN A 110 0.84 -11.71 12.89
N ASP A 111 1.75 -10.72 12.81
CA ASP A 111 2.32 -10.03 13.97
C ASP A 111 1.40 -8.88 14.39
N LEU A 112 0.42 -9.23 15.19
CA LEU A 112 -0.70 -8.37 15.52
C LEU A 112 -0.46 -7.60 16.82
N GLY A 113 -0.82 -6.32 16.83
CA GLY A 113 -1.02 -5.58 18.07
C GLY A 113 -2.30 -6.01 18.77
N THR A 114 -2.51 -5.49 19.98
CA THR A 114 -3.72 -5.76 20.78
C THR A 114 -4.96 -5.33 19.99
N ASN A 115 -5.98 -6.18 19.97
CA ASN A 115 -7.26 -6.00 19.29
C ASN A 115 -7.17 -5.93 17.75
N GLU A 116 -6.09 -6.39 17.15
CA GLU A 116 -5.98 -6.47 15.71
C GLU A 116 -6.43 -7.81 15.15
N ILE A 117 -6.82 -7.80 13.90
CA ILE A 117 -7.14 -8.99 13.10
C ILE A 117 -6.07 -9.26 12.05
N VAL A 118 -5.83 -10.54 11.76
CA VAL A 118 -4.99 -10.99 10.66
C VAL A 118 -5.51 -10.43 9.33
N THR A 119 -4.60 -10.06 8.44
CA THR A 119 -4.93 -9.82 7.04
C THR A 119 -4.17 -10.79 6.16
N SER A 120 -4.89 -11.43 5.25
CA SER A 120 -4.27 -12.31 4.25
C SER A 120 -3.38 -11.52 3.31
N GLY A 121 -2.29 -12.13 2.87
CA GLY A 121 -1.49 -11.65 1.77
C GLY A 121 -2.28 -11.59 0.47
N TYR A 122 -1.75 -10.89 -0.51
CA TYR A 122 -2.37 -10.75 -1.83
C TYR A 122 -1.34 -10.42 -2.91
N GLN A 123 -1.70 -10.68 -4.14
CA GLN A 123 -0.92 -10.30 -5.32
C GLN A 123 -1.65 -9.23 -6.11
N MET A 124 -0.95 -8.17 -6.47
CA MET A 124 -1.55 -7.06 -7.20
C MET A 124 -0.72 -6.70 -8.42
N LEU A 125 -1.35 -6.80 -9.60
CA LEU A 125 -0.76 -6.38 -10.86
C LEU A 125 -1.42 -5.09 -11.35
N ASN A 126 -0.60 -4.08 -11.60
CA ASN A 126 -1.01 -2.82 -12.23
C ASN A 126 -0.24 -2.63 -13.54
N ALA A 127 -0.91 -2.10 -14.55
CA ALA A 127 -0.32 -1.80 -15.85
C ALA A 127 -0.67 -0.38 -16.30
N LYS A 128 0.24 0.25 -17.03
CA LYS A 128 0.03 1.56 -17.64
C LYS A 128 0.71 1.59 -19.01
N LEU A 129 -0.03 2.00 -20.02
CA LEU A 129 0.49 2.32 -21.36
C LEU A 129 0.23 3.79 -21.63
N SER A 130 1.24 4.54 -22.00
CA SER A 130 1.09 5.94 -22.37
C SER A 130 1.81 6.25 -23.66
N LYS A 131 1.24 7.19 -24.43
CA LYS A 131 1.82 7.71 -25.66
C LYS A 131 1.74 9.23 -25.68
N VAL A 132 2.85 9.85 -26.05
CA VAL A 132 2.93 11.30 -26.29
C VAL A 132 2.73 11.54 -27.80
N ILE A 133 1.92 12.51 -28.14
CA ILE A 133 1.61 12.91 -29.51
C ILE A 133 1.89 14.39 -29.63
N ASN A 134 2.87 14.75 -30.43
CA ASN A 134 3.19 16.14 -30.74
C ASN A 134 2.20 16.72 -31.74
N LEU A 135 1.54 17.81 -31.43
CA LEU A 135 0.50 18.47 -32.20
C LEU A 135 1.02 19.63 -33.03
N ASN A 136 2.19 19.49 -33.68
CA ASN A 136 2.76 20.49 -34.59
C ASN A 136 2.52 21.94 -34.13
N ASN A 137 3.39 22.55 -33.35
CA ASN A 137 3.29 23.93 -32.81
C ASN A 137 2.04 24.26 -31.98
N GLN A 138 1.11 23.31 -31.78
CA GLN A 138 -0.12 23.50 -31.00
C GLN A 138 -0.07 22.82 -29.63
N GLY A 139 1.07 22.22 -29.28
CA GLY A 139 1.27 21.59 -27.99
C GLY A 139 1.51 20.07 -28.06
N GLU A 140 1.29 19.41 -26.95
CA GLU A 140 1.56 18.00 -26.74
C GLU A 140 0.35 17.32 -26.09
N LEU A 141 -0.12 16.22 -26.68
CA LEU A 141 -1.19 15.39 -26.12
C LEU A 141 -0.59 14.10 -25.58
N THR A 142 -0.74 13.86 -24.29
CA THR A 142 -0.43 12.57 -23.67
C THR A 142 -1.70 11.76 -23.47
N LEU A 143 -1.74 10.58 -24.05
CA LEU A 143 -2.79 9.57 -23.83
C LEU A 143 -2.24 8.49 -22.90
N ALA A 144 -2.98 8.12 -21.84
CA ALA A 144 -2.61 7.02 -20.99
C ALA A 144 -3.81 6.10 -20.71
N LEU A 145 -3.61 4.81 -20.96
CA LEU A 145 -4.48 3.73 -20.54
C LEU A 145 -3.85 3.09 -19.31
N PHE A 146 -4.64 2.83 -18.28
CA PHE A 146 -4.16 2.11 -17.09
C PHE A 146 -5.18 1.11 -16.58
N GLY A 147 -4.68 0.06 -15.96
CA GLY A 147 -5.46 -0.92 -15.23
C GLY A 147 -4.83 -1.18 -13.88
N ASN A 148 -5.65 -1.20 -12.86
CA ASN A 148 -5.21 -1.50 -11.50
C ASN A 148 -5.88 -2.78 -11.02
N ASN A 149 -5.18 -3.50 -10.13
CA ASN A 149 -5.64 -4.78 -9.60
C ASN A 149 -6.12 -5.74 -10.71
N LEU A 150 -5.29 -5.93 -11.74
CA LEU A 150 -5.64 -6.73 -12.91
C LEU A 150 -5.91 -8.21 -12.59
N LEU A 151 -5.41 -8.69 -11.45
CA LEU A 151 -5.67 -10.04 -10.94
C LEU A 151 -7.01 -10.16 -10.23
N ASP A 152 -7.67 -9.03 -9.92
CA ASP A 152 -8.96 -8.96 -9.22
C ASP A 152 -8.93 -9.53 -7.80
N GLU A 153 -7.81 -9.35 -7.12
CA GLU A 153 -7.60 -9.81 -5.76
C GLU A 153 -8.39 -8.99 -4.73
N VAL A 154 -8.89 -9.66 -3.70
CA VAL A 154 -9.50 -9.01 -2.54
C VAL A 154 -8.40 -8.61 -1.57
N ALA A 155 -7.76 -7.49 -1.84
CA ALA A 155 -6.67 -6.97 -1.04
C ALA A 155 -7.16 -6.10 0.12
N ARG A 156 -6.48 -6.16 1.27
CA ARG A 156 -6.78 -5.35 2.45
C ARG A 156 -5.54 -4.59 2.90
N ASN A 157 -5.72 -3.31 3.22
CA ASN A 157 -4.63 -2.52 3.81
C ASN A 157 -4.57 -2.79 5.31
N HIS A 158 -3.50 -3.48 5.76
CA HIS A 158 -3.35 -3.84 7.17
C HIS A 158 -3.29 -2.61 8.10
N SER A 159 -2.72 -1.51 7.64
CA SER A 159 -2.64 -0.27 8.44
C SER A 159 -3.98 0.45 8.63
N SER A 160 -5.04 0.03 7.95
CA SER A 160 -6.37 0.64 8.05
C SER A 160 -7.13 0.15 9.28
N PHE A 161 -7.77 1.05 10.01
CA PHE A 161 -8.71 0.72 11.09
C PHE A 161 -9.93 -0.06 10.59
N VAL A 162 -10.36 0.19 9.37
CA VAL A 162 -11.52 -0.47 8.76
C VAL A 162 -11.13 -1.62 7.82
N LYS A 163 -9.97 -2.23 8.05
CA LYS A 163 -9.45 -3.32 7.21
C LYS A 163 -10.38 -4.52 7.11
N ALA A 164 -11.20 -4.78 8.12
CA ALA A 164 -12.18 -5.86 8.11
C ALA A 164 -13.33 -5.60 7.12
N GLN A 165 -13.78 -4.36 7.04
CA GLN A 165 -14.98 -3.95 6.31
C GLN A 165 -14.68 -3.46 4.89
N VAL A 166 -13.54 -2.76 4.70
CA VAL A 166 -13.24 -2.05 3.46
C VAL A 166 -12.00 -2.62 2.77
N PRO A 167 -12.15 -3.47 1.74
CA PRO A 167 -11.04 -3.89 0.89
C PRO A 167 -10.54 -2.74 0.01
N LEU A 168 -9.34 -2.89 -0.52
CA LEU A 168 -8.85 -2.03 -1.59
C LEU A 168 -9.72 -2.18 -2.86
N PRO A 169 -9.74 -1.19 -3.76
CA PRO A 169 -10.53 -1.27 -4.98
C PRO A 169 -10.22 -2.54 -5.80
N GLY A 170 -11.25 -3.21 -6.26
CA GLY A 170 -11.14 -4.32 -7.19
C GLY A 170 -10.60 -3.88 -8.55
N ARG A 171 -10.54 -4.80 -9.51
CA ARG A 171 -10.04 -4.54 -10.86
C ARG A 171 -10.74 -3.36 -11.50
N ASN A 172 -9.94 -2.41 -11.98
CA ASN A 172 -10.46 -1.22 -12.65
C ASN A 172 -9.54 -0.78 -13.80
N TYR A 173 -10.13 -0.06 -14.74
CA TYR A 173 -9.44 0.48 -15.90
C TYR A 173 -9.76 1.97 -16.05
N GLY A 174 -8.84 2.72 -16.61
CA GLY A 174 -9.07 4.12 -16.87
C GLY A 174 -8.26 4.67 -18.04
N LEU A 175 -8.76 5.77 -18.58
CA LEU A 175 -8.12 6.59 -19.61
C LEU A 175 -7.81 7.96 -19.03
N ARG A 176 -6.64 8.49 -19.37
CA ARG A 176 -6.25 9.86 -19.03
C ARG A 176 -5.79 10.58 -20.28
N PHE A 177 -6.28 11.79 -20.41
CA PHE A 177 -5.88 12.73 -21.45
C PHE A 177 -5.22 13.92 -20.77
N ASN A 178 -4.04 14.30 -21.24
CA ASN A 178 -3.35 15.50 -20.78
C ASN A 178 -2.91 16.30 -22.00
N LEU A 179 -3.42 17.50 -22.15
CA LEU A 179 -3.08 18.43 -23.23
C LEU A 179 -2.25 19.57 -22.64
N LYS A 180 -1.08 19.77 -23.21
CA LYS A 180 -0.18 20.88 -22.90
C LYS A 180 -0.04 21.75 -24.16
N PHE A 181 -0.37 23.02 -24.09
CA PHE A 181 -0.30 24.01 -25.17
C PHE A 181 0.48 25.24 -24.74
#